data_e21850f7f4110d5f79ffe1f858826766
#
_entry.id   e21850f7f4110d5f79ffe1f858826766
#
_cell.length_a   1.000
_cell.length_b   1.000
_cell.length_c   1.000
_cell.angle_alpha   90.00
_cell.angle_beta   90.00
_cell.angle_gamma   90.00
#
_symmetry.space_group_name_H-M   'P 1'
#
loop_
_entity.id
_entity.type
_entity.pdbx_description
1 polymer ?
#
loop_
_entity_poly.entity_id
_entity_poly.type
_entity_poly.pdbx_seq_one_letter_code
_entity_poly.pdbx_strand_id
1 'polypeptide(L)'
;MVLIWDDVSMMRENWGIVLILVVGAGCIAPRPPLSVKDPDPSIKIPAMKVAVEKKDLVAACQMVRDLESDDPAVRLYAIEALYRLTGERFGYLFYADEDQREPAVKRWRQWAVENGCEGFGPPATAPADGEKKPS
;
A
#
# COMPACT_ATOMS: atom_id res chain seq x y z
N MET A 1 10.48 -70.69 18.17
CA MET A 1 10.67 -69.73 19.27
C MET A 1 11.80 -68.80 18.92
N VAL A 2 11.75 -68.21 17.71
CA VAL A 2 12.68 -67.21 17.22
C VAL A 2 11.91 -66.37 16.23
N LEU A 3 11.27 -65.26 16.63
CA LEU A 3 10.65 -64.27 15.71
C LEU A 3 9.84 -63.21 16.47
N ILE A 4 10.40 -62.61 17.55
CA ILE A 4 9.75 -61.51 18.25
C ILE A 4 10.73 -60.32 18.44
N TRP A 5 11.93 -60.38 17.88
CA TRP A 5 12.94 -59.34 18.13
C TRP A 5 13.24 -58.40 16.91
N ASP A 6 12.56 -58.60 15.78
CA ASP A 6 12.82 -57.76 14.58
C ASP A 6 11.92 -56.57 14.46
N ASP A 7 10.89 -56.43 15.29
CA ASP A 7 9.90 -55.35 15.14
C ASP A 7 10.25 -54.06 15.89
N VAL A 8 11.27 -54.14 16.77
CA VAL A 8 11.63 -52.95 17.58
C VAL A 8 12.61 -52.03 16.88
N SER A 9 13.31 -52.53 15.83
CA SER A 9 14.26 -51.76 15.06
C SER A 9 13.61 -50.77 14.10
N MET A 10 12.41 -51.05 13.59
CA MET A 10 11.68 -50.15 12.69
C MET A 10 11.08 -48.93 13.38
N MET A 11 10.81 -49.00 14.70
CA MET A 11 10.25 -47.86 15.41
C MET A 11 11.29 -46.79 15.80
N ARG A 12 12.58 -47.13 15.76
CA ARG A 12 13.65 -46.16 16.15
C ARG A 12 14.01 -45.22 15.04
N GLU A 13 13.87 -45.60 13.78
CA GLU A 13 14.26 -44.76 12.65
C GLU A 13 13.21 -43.70 12.30
N ASN A 14 11.94 -43.95 12.58
CA ASN A 14 10.87 -42.97 12.30
C ASN A 14 10.72 -41.86 13.34
N TRP A 15 11.28 -41.99 14.54
CA TRP A 15 11.17 -40.98 15.55
C TRP A 15 12.05 -39.74 15.26
N GLY A 16 13.15 -39.93 14.58
CA GLY A 16 13.99 -38.83 14.10
C GLY A 16 13.30 -37.97 13.03
N ILE A 17 12.52 -38.59 12.15
CA ILE A 17 11.79 -37.89 11.07
C ILE A 17 10.60 -37.12 11.62
N VAL A 18 9.89 -37.67 12.60
CA VAL A 18 8.74 -37.02 13.26
C VAL A 18 9.21 -35.78 14.08
N LEU A 19 10.38 -35.86 14.72
CA LEU A 19 10.94 -34.73 15.48
C LEU A 19 11.39 -33.57 14.58
N ILE A 20 11.88 -33.85 13.36
CA ILE A 20 12.30 -32.82 12.38
C ILE A 20 11.09 -32.11 11.80
N LEU A 21 9.93 -32.77 11.63
CA LEU A 21 8.71 -32.17 11.12
C LEU A 21 8.02 -31.22 12.11
N VAL A 22 8.23 -31.40 13.41
CA VAL A 22 7.60 -30.53 14.44
C VAL A 22 8.36 -29.20 14.62
N VAL A 23 9.67 -29.15 14.33
CA VAL A 23 10.45 -27.90 14.43
C VAL A 23 10.23 -26.95 13.24
N GLY A 24 9.63 -27.44 12.14
CA GLY A 24 9.36 -26.65 10.93
C GLY A 24 8.06 -25.80 10.98
N ALA A 25 7.27 -25.87 12.03
CA ALA A 25 6.13 -25.00 12.25
C ALA A 25 6.60 -23.64 12.81
N GLY A 26 7.56 -23.00 12.14
CA GLY A 26 7.86 -21.59 12.36
C GLY A 26 6.56 -20.79 12.18
N CYS A 27 6.21 -19.99 13.16
CA CYS A 27 5.05 -19.10 13.14
C CYS A 27 5.14 -18.22 11.89
N ILE A 28 4.53 -18.65 10.80
CA ILE A 28 4.22 -17.77 9.66
C ILE A 28 3.03 -16.96 10.15
N ALA A 29 3.30 -15.87 10.87
CA ALA A 29 2.27 -14.89 11.16
C ALA A 29 1.69 -14.42 9.81
N PRO A 30 0.36 -14.43 9.64
CA PRO A 30 -0.25 -13.92 8.43
C PRO A 30 0.18 -12.46 8.25
N ARG A 31 0.79 -12.15 7.09
CA ARG A 31 1.15 -10.76 6.79
C ARG A 31 -0.13 -9.95 6.66
N PRO A 32 -0.19 -8.74 7.24
CA PRO A 32 -1.34 -7.87 7.05
C PRO A 32 -1.54 -7.58 5.55
N PRO A 33 -2.77 -7.41 5.10
CA PRO A 33 -3.04 -7.05 3.72
C PRO A 33 -2.38 -5.70 3.39
N LEU A 34 -1.68 -5.63 2.27
CA LEU A 34 -1.05 -4.39 1.83
C LEU A 34 -2.11 -3.36 1.42
N SER A 35 -2.01 -2.14 1.94
CA SER A 35 -2.92 -1.05 1.62
C SER A 35 -2.16 0.26 1.45
N VAL A 36 -2.39 0.96 0.34
CA VAL A 36 -1.85 2.31 0.12
C VAL A 36 -2.46 3.35 1.08
N LYS A 37 -3.57 3.02 1.73
CA LYS A 37 -4.24 3.88 2.72
C LYS A 37 -3.74 3.64 4.14
N ASP A 38 -2.90 2.62 4.36
CA ASP A 38 -2.39 2.31 5.68
C ASP A 38 -1.51 3.48 6.20
N PRO A 39 -1.65 3.91 7.46
CA PRO A 39 -0.79 4.94 8.03
C PRO A 39 0.66 4.48 8.25
N ASP A 40 0.89 3.17 8.38
CA ASP A 40 2.23 2.60 8.58
C ASP A 40 3.03 2.58 7.26
N PRO A 41 4.16 3.31 7.17
CA PRO A 41 5.00 3.30 5.98
C PRO A 41 5.50 1.92 5.58
N SER A 42 5.71 1.01 6.54
CA SER A 42 6.16 -0.36 6.29
C SER A 42 5.15 -1.21 5.52
N ILE A 43 3.87 -0.86 5.60
CA ILE A 43 2.76 -1.47 4.86
C ILE A 43 2.46 -0.68 3.59
N LYS A 44 2.39 0.64 3.71
CA LYS A 44 2.04 1.58 2.62
C LYS A 44 3.04 1.51 1.46
N ILE A 45 4.34 1.58 1.73
CA ILE A 45 5.38 1.60 0.69
C ILE A 45 5.38 0.33 -0.18
N PRO A 46 5.33 -0.89 0.40
CA PRO A 46 5.14 -2.10 -0.40
C PRO A 46 3.84 -2.11 -1.20
N ALA A 47 2.75 -1.56 -0.64
CA ALA A 47 1.47 -1.45 -1.35
C ALA A 47 1.57 -0.55 -2.60
N MET A 48 2.30 0.57 -2.52
CA MET A 48 2.55 1.44 -3.68
C MET A 48 3.29 0.68 -4.80
N LYS A 49 4.28 -0.15 -4.47
CA LYS A 49 4.99 -0.98 -5.45
C LYS A 49 4.07 -1.95 -6.16
N VAL A 50 3.21 -2.63 -5.40
CA VAL A 50 2.21 -3.56 -5.96
C VAL A 50 1.21 -2.82 -6.85
N ALA A 51 0.78 -1.62 -6.46
CA ALA A 51 -0.13 -0.79 -7.26
C ALA A 51 0.50 -0.40 -8.62
N VAL A 52 1.80 -0.07 -8.64
CA VAL A 52 2.53 0.20 -9.88
C VAL A 52 2.56 -1.02 -10.79
N GLU A 53 2.87 -2.20 -10.26
CA GLU A 53 2.89 -3.46 -11.02
C GLU A 53 1.53 -3.78 -11.64
N LYS A 54 0.45 -3.48 -10.91
CA LYS A 54 -0.93 -3.67 -11.36
C LYS A 54 -1.48 -2.54 -12.23
N LYS A 55 -0.71 -1.45 -12.42
CA LYS A 55 -1.16 -0.21 -13.09
C LYS A 55 -2.44 0.37 -12.48
N ASP A 56 -2.52 0.35 -11.15
CA ASP A 56 -3.69 0.77 -10.39
C ASP A 56 -3.74 2.30 -10.29
N LEU A 57 -4.52 2.93 -11.16
CA LEU A 57 -4.73 4.39 -11.15
C LEU A 57 -5.60 4.85 -9.97
N VAL A 58 -6.41 3.98 -9.37
CA VAL A 58 -7.17 4.33 -8.16
C VAL A 58 -6.24 4.51 -6.97
N ALA A 59 -5.22 3.66 -6.87
CA ALA A 59 -4.17 3.82 -5.87
C ALA A 59 -3.36 5.11 -6.08
N ALA A 60 -3.21 5.59 -7.33
CA ALA A 60 -2.53 6.86 -7.62
C ALA A 60 -3.20 8.05 -6.92
N CYS A 61 -4.52 8.06 -6.77
CA CYS A 61 -5.24 9.09 -6.02
C CYS A 61 -4.76 9.20 -4.56
N GLN A 62 -4.48 8.07 -3.91
CA GLN A 62 -3.92 8.09 -2.57
C GLN A 62 -2.45 8.55 -2.58
N MET A 63 -1.68 8.16 -3.57
CA MET A 63 -0.28 8.58 -3.70
C MET A 63 -0.14 10.09 -3.89
N VAL A 64 -1.11 10.75 -4.56
CA VAL A 64 -1.15 12.21 -4.65
C VAL A 64 -1.31 12.84 -3.26
N ARG A 65 -2.12 12.28 -2.37
CA ARG A 65 -2.22 12.74 -0.96
C ARG A 65 -0.91 12.51 -0.21
N ASP A 66 -0.25 11.39 -0.47
CA ASP A 66 1.00 11.00 0.19
C ASP A 66 2.20 11.89 -0.20
N LEU A 67 2.09 12.73 -1.24
CA LEU A 67 3.08 13.78 -1.54
C LEU A 67 3.17 14.85 -0.45
N GLU A 68 2.15 14.99 0.37
CA GLU A 68 2.12 15.92 1.50
C GLU A 68 2.41 15.22 2.84
N SER A 69 2.82 13.97 2.83
CA SER A 69 3.18 13.23 4.05
C SER A 69 4.35 13.89 4.78
N ASP A 70 4.34 13.88 6.11
CA ASP A 70 5.47 14.32 6.93
C ASP A 70 6.68 13.41 6.76
N ASP A 71 6.46 12.13 6.43
CA ASP A 71 7.51 11.15 6.21
C ASP A 71 8.15 11.31 4.81
N PRO A 72 9.45 11.68 4.73
CA PRO A 72 10.14 11.86 3.46
C PRO A 72 10.27 10.56 2.65
N ALA A 73 10.27 9.39 3.28
CA ALA A 73 10.28 8.11 2.58
C ALA A 73 8.95 7.86 1.89
N VAL A 74 7.83 8.15 2.55
CA VAL A 74 6.49 8.07 1.94
C VAL A 74 6.40 8.99 0.73
N ARG A 75 6.85 10.25 0.85
CA ARG A 75 6.89 11.21 -0.27
C ARG A 75 7.72 10.72 -1.45
N LEU A 76 8.91 10.15 -1.16
CA LEU A 76 9.77 9.59 -2.21
C LEU A 76 9.09 8.46 -2.96
N TYR A 77 8.56 7.48 -2.24
CA TYR A 77 7.92 6.34 -2.89
C TYR A 77 6.62 6.72 -3.60
N ALA A 78 5.87 7.70 -3.08
CA ALA A 78 4.68 8.22 -3.73
C ALA A 78 5.01 8.86 -5.09
N ILE A 79 6.01 9.76 -5.16
CA ILE A 79 6.37 10.40 -6.43
C ILE A 79 6.98 9.41 -7.43
N GLU A 80 7.77 8.44 -6.97
CA GLU A 80 8.30 7.39 -7.84
C GLU A 80 7.19 6.50 -8.42
N ALA A 81 6.21 6.13 -7.60
CA ALA A 81 5.07 5.34 -8.03
C ALA A 81 4.20 6.12 -9.02
N LEU A 82 3.91 7.39 -8.73
CA LEU A 82 3.17 8.28 -9.64
C LEU A 82 3.89 8.44 -10.97
N TYR A 83 5.20 8.66 -10.96
CA TYR A 83 5.99 8.75 -12.20
C TYR A 83 5.90 7.47 -13.03
N ARG A 84 5.98 6.30 -12.41
CA ARG A 84 5.85 5.02 -13.13
C ARG A 84 4.46 4.78 -13.69
N LEU A 85 3.42 5.31 -13.05
CA LEU A 85 2.04 5.17 -13.49
C LEU A 85 1.64 6.17 -14.57
N THR A 86 2.17 7.40 -14.51
CA THR A 86 1.70 8.53 -15.33
C THR A 86 2.74 9.08 -16.30
N GLY A 87 4.03 8.86 -16.01
CA GLY A 87 5.15 9.48 -16.73
C GLY A 87 5.49 10.90 -16.25
N GLU A 88 4.74 11.46 -15.31
CA GLU A 88 4.85 12.85 -14.87
C GLU A 88 5.47 12.98 -13.47
N ARG A 89 6.21 14.07 -13.24
CA ARG A 89 6.73 14.47 -11.93
C ARG A 89 6.30 15.87 -11.53
N PHE A 90 5.89 16.68 -12.47
CA PHE A 90 5.50 18.10 -12.30
C PHE A 90 6.52 18.95 -11.53
N GLY A 91 7.80 18.53 -11.54
CA GLY A 91 8.86 19.21 -10.80
C GLY A 91 8.85 18.95 -9.29
N TYR A 92 8.17 17.91 -8.81
CA TYR A 92 8.11 17.57 -7.38
C TYR A 92 9.46 17.05 -6.88
N LEU A 93 9.93 17.62 -5.77
CA LEU A 93 11.15 17.25 -5.06
C LEU A 93 10.79 16.79 -3.64
N PHE A 94 10.87 15.51 -3.36
CA PHE A 94 10.43 14.90 -2.09
C PHE A 94 11.18 15.41 -0.86
N TYR A 95 12.42 15.89 -1.03
CA TYR A 95 13.32 16.39 0.00
C TYR A 95 13.25 17.92 0.21
N ALA A 96 12.55 18.62 -0.66
CA ALA A 96 12.41 20.08 -0.57
C ALA A 96 11.46 20.46 0.58
N ASP A 97 11.55 21.70 1.02
CA ASP A 97 10.64 22.28 2.00
C ASP A 97 9.21 22.37 1.44
N GLU A 98 8.23 22.48 2.33
CA GLU A 98 6.81 22.49 1.97
C GLU A 98 6.48 23.56 0.94
N ASP A 99 6.95 24.79 1.15
CA ASP A 99 6.74 25.92 0.23
C ASP A 99 7.27 25.65 -1.18
N GLN A 100 8.38 24.94 -1.27
CA GLN A 100 9.01 24.58 -2.55
C GLN A 100 8.26 23.44 -3.23
N ARG A 101 7.63 22.53 -2.47
CA ARG A 101 6.83 21.43 -3.00
C ARG A 101 5.43 21.88 -3.44
N GLU A 102 4.88 22.92 -2.82
CA GLU A 102 3.49 23.36 -3.03
C GLU A 102 3.10 23.55 -4.51
N PRO A 103 3.91 24.20 -5.39
CA PRO A 103 3.54 24.36 -6.78
C PRO A 103 3.37 23.03 -7.53
N ALA A 104 4.19 22.03 -7.20
CA ALA A 104 4.09 20.69 -7.78
C ALA A 104 2.89 19.92 -7.23
N VAL A 105 2.63 20.05 -5.92
CA VAL A 105 1.46 19.45 -5.27
C VAL A 105 0.16 20.00 -5.88
N LYS A 106 0.07 21.30 -6.16
CA LYS A 106 -1.09 21.89 -6.85
C LYS A 106 -1.34 21.27 -8.22
N ARG A 107 -0.29 21.02 -9.00
CA ARG A 107 -0.41 20.34 -10.31
C ARG A 107 -0.86 18.89 -10.14
N TRP A 108 -0.36 18.18 -9.14
CA TRP A 108 -0.79 16.83 -8.83
C TRP A 108 -2.24 16.77 -8.37
N ARG A 109 -2.69 17.72 -7.57
CA ARG A 109 -4.10 17.84 -7.16
C ARG A 109 -5.00 18.10 -8.37
N GLN A 110 -4.58 18.96 -9.30
CA GLN A 110 -5.32 19.18 -10.55
C GLN A 110 -5.39 17.91 -11.37
N TRP A 111 -4.27 17.21 -11.55
CA TRP A 111 -4.24 15.92 -12.22
C TRP A 111 -5.23 14.92 -11.56
N ALA A 112 -5.28 14.88 -10.25
CA ALA A 112 -6.20 14.02 -9.51
C ALA A 112 -7.68 14.36 -9.79
N VAL A 113 -8.03 15.64 -9.84
CA VAL A 113 -9.39 16.09 -10.25
C VAL A 113 -9.71 15.63 -11.66
N GLU A 114 -8.82 15.84 -12.61
CA GLU A 114 -8.99 15.47 -14.02
C GLU A 114 -9.13 13.96 -14.21
N ASN A 115 -8.53 13.17 -13.32
CA ASN A 115 -8.62 11.70 -13.34
C ASN A 115 -9.70 11.13 -12.40
N GLY A 116 -10.61 11.96 -11.89
CA GLY A 116 -11.77 11.52 -11.12
C GLY A 116 -11.46 11.05 -9.70
N CYS A 117 -10.36 11.50 -9.12
CA CYS A 117 -10.01 11.20 -7.74
C CYS A 117 -10.95 11.93 -6.77
N GLU A 118 -11.65 11.18 -5.94
CA GLU A 118 -12.52 11.78 -4.93
C GLU A 118 -11.74 12.61 -3.90
N GLY A 119 -12.35 13.72 -3.45
CA GLY A 119 -11.81 14.57 -2.39
C GLY A 119 -10.70 15.54 -2.80
N PHE A 120 -10.45 15.73 -4.11
CA PHE A 120 -9.57 16.77 -4.65
C PHE A 120 -10.33 17.90 -5.34
N GLY A 121 -11.58 17.66 -5.77
CA GLY A 121 -12.45 18.69 -6.34
C GLY A 121 -12.89 19.72 -5.30
N PRO A 122 -13.47 20.85 -5.74
CA PRO A 122 -14.16 21.73 -4.83
C PRO A 122 -15.19 20.93 -4.03
N PRO A 123 -15.41 21.26 -2.73
CA PRO A 123 -16.45 20.58 -1.96
C PRO A 123 -17.72 20.61 -2.78
N ALA A 124 -18.35 19.44 -2.95
CA ALA A 124 -19.63 19.35 -3.66
C ALA A 124 -20.52 20.43 -3.08
N THR A 125 -20.89 21.41 -3.90
CA THR A 125 -21.77 22.50 -3.49
C THR A 125 -22.97 21.83 -2.86
N ALA A 126 -23.18 22.07 -1.56
CA ALA A 126 -24.40 21.64 -0.90
C ALA A 126 -25.57 22.04 -1.79
N PRO A 127 -26.59 21.19 -2.00
CA PRO A 127 -27.72 21.55 -2.81
C PRO A 127 -28.24 22.89 -2.30
N ALA A 128 -28.38 23.84 -3.20
CA ALA A 128 -28.93 25.15 -2.87
C ALA A 128 -30.33 24.91 -2.29
N ASP A 129 -30.41 24.84 -0.96
CA ASP A 129 -31.65 24.80 -0.23
C ASP A 129 -32.37 26.14 -0.45
N GLY A 130 -33.48 26.07 -1.13
CA GLY A 130 -34.47 27.10 -1.02
C GLY A 130 -34.72 27.95 -2.25
N GLU A 131 -35.15 27.37 -3.32
CA GLU A 131 -36.10 28.09 -4.17
C GLU A 131 -37.45 28.17 -3.46
N LYS A 132 -37.58 29.22 -2.64
CA LYS A 132 -38.82 29.61 -2.01
C LYS A 132 -39.75 30.10 -3.12
N LYS A 133 -40.68 29.25 -3.55
CA LYS A 133 -41.77 29.60 -4.45
C LYS A 133 -42.56 30.77 -3.88
N PRO A 134 -42.71 31.92 -4.58
CA PRO A 134 -43.59 33.00 -4.18
C PRO A 134 -45.05 32.56 -4.36
N SER A 135 -45.86 32.84 -3.37
CA SER A 135 -47.33 32.68 -3.37
C SER A 135 -47.98 33.67 -4.32
#